data_5893568a75698d857bcd92e7af726988
#
_entry.id   5893568a75698d857bcd92e7af726988
#
_cell.length_a   1.000
_cell.length_b   1.000
_cell.length_c   1.000
_cell.angle_alpha   90.00
_cell.angle_beta   90.00
_cell.angle_gamma   90.00
#
_symmetry.space_group_name_H-M   'P 1'
#
loop_
_entity.id
_entity.type
_entity.pdbx_description
1 polymer ?
#
loop_
_entity_poly.entity_id
_entity_poly.type
_entity_poly.pdbx_seq_one_letter_code
_entity_poly.pdbx_strand_id
1 'polypeptide(L)' 'SSLPIHKRTTSREIQILLNKGFNDRNIITPYEFGIYSNGLSTKVKSNNYLEVQSGPKYSIPFFNDR' A
#
# COMPACT_ATOMS: atom_id res chain seq x y z
N SER A 1 -18.63 1.54 4.38
CA SER A 1 -18.44 2.58 3.39
C SER A 1 -18.31 1.98 2.01
N SER A 2 -18.88 2.63 1.01
CA SER A 2 -18.80 2.21 -0.37
C SER A 2 -17.64 2.86 -1.13
N LEU A 3 -16.89 3.77 -0.50
CA LEU A 3 -15.75 4.40 -1.14
C LEU A 3 -14.59 3.41 -1.29
N PRO A 4 -13.85 3.45 -2.41
CA PRO A 4 -12.61 2.69 -2.55
C PRO A 4 -11.62 3.05 -1.45
N ILE A 5 -10.76 2.10 -1.12
CA ILE A 5 -9.84 2.30 0.01
C ILE A 5 -8.94 3.51 -0.18
N HIS A 6 -8.49 3.80 -1.40
CA HIS A 6 -7.60 4.93 -1.65
C HIS A 6 -8.29 6.30 -1.48
N LYS A 7 -9.62 6.34 -1.41
CA LYS A 7 -10.38 7.57 -1.21
C LYS A 7 -10.82 7.78 0.24
N ARG A 8 -10.63 6.78 1.10
CA ARG A 8 -11.05 6.84 2.49
C ARG A 8 -9.93 6.59 3.49
N THR A 9 -8.70 6.59 3.01
CA THR A 9 -7.55 6.41 3.88
C THR A 9 -6.39 7.26 3.38
N THR A 10 -5.36 7.39 4.21
CA THR A 10 -4.17 8.15 3.88
C THR A 10 -2.96 7.23 3.83
N SER A 11 -1.88 7.70 3.20
CA SER A 11 -0.64 6.94 3.17
C SER A 11 -0.10 6.68 4.57
N ARG A 12 -0.29 7.63 5.50
CA ARG A 12 0.15 7.45 6.88
C ARG A 12 -0.61 6.31 7.56
N GLU A 13 -1.92 6.23 7.36
CA GLU A 13 -2.72 5.14 7.92
C GLU A 13 -2.29 3.79 7.40
N ILE A 14 -2.05 3.70 6.09
CA ILE A 14 -1.55 2.47 5.48
C ILE A 14 -0.18 2.11 6.02
N GLN A 15 0.72 3.10 6.16
CA GLN A 15 2.05 2.87 6.71
C GLN A 15 2.00 2.26 8.11
N ILE A 16 1.12 2.78 8.95
CA ILE A 16 0.95 2.28 10.32
C ILE A 16 0.47 0.83 10.31
N LEU A 17 -0.51 0.52 9.47
CA LEU A 17 -1.05 -0.84 9.38
C LEU A 17 0.00 -1.83 8.86
N LEU A 18 0.76 -1.43 7.83
CA LEU A 18 1.80 -2.29 7.27
C LEU A 18 2.91 -2.53 8.27
N ASN A 19 3.34 -1.47 8.97
CA ASN A 19 4.38 -1.61 9.99
C ASN A 19 3.95 -2.59 11.08
N LYS A 20 2.71 -2.48 11.54
CA LYS A 20 2.19 -3.39 12.55
C LYS A 20 2.17 -4.83 12.04
N GLY A 21 1.65 -5.04 10.84
CA GLY A 21 1.58 -6.38 10.25
C GLY A 21 2.95 -7.00 10.06
N PHE A 22 3.93 -6.23 9.59
CA PHE A 22 5.29 -6.71 9.39
C PHE A 22 5.98 -7.00 10.71
N ASN A 23 5.82 -6.11 11.71
CA ASN A 23 6.40 -6.33 13.03
C ASN A 23 5.82 -7.57 13.70
N ASP A 24 4.53 -7.81 13.55
CA ASP A 24 3.88 -9.00 14.11
C ASP A 24 4.45 -10.29 13.49
N ARG A 25 5.04 -10.19 12.31
CA ARG A 25 5.65 -11.32 11.60
C ARG A 25 7.17 -11.28 11.61
N ASN A 26 7.77 -10.40 12.40
CA ASN A 26 9.23 -10.20 12.49
C ASN A 26 9.86 -9.86 11.15
N ILE A 27 9.15 -9.13 10.30
CA ILE A 27 9.68 -8.65 9.02
C ILE A 27 10.25 -7.26 9.24
N ILE A 28 11.56 -7.11 9.01
CA ILE A 28 12.27 -5.84 9.25
C ILE A 28 12.86 -5.26 7.96
N THR A 29 12.64 -5.90 6.82
CA THR A 29 13.15 -5.43 5.54
C THR A 29 12.50 -4.11 5.16
N PRO A 30 13.27 -3.12 4.71
CA PRO A 30 12.69 -1.88 4.20
C PRO A 30 11.76 -2.12 3.01
N TYR A 31 10.72 -1.32 2.91
CA TYR A 31 9.75 -1.45 1.84
C TYR A 31 9.15 -0.10 1.47
N GLU A 32 8.59 -0.04 0.26
CA GLU A 32 7.75 1.06 -0.19
C GLU A 32 6.43 0.48 -0.64
N PHE A 33 5.38 1.30 -0.65
CA PHE A 33 4.08 0.81 -1.06
C PHE A 33 3.33 1.85 -1.90
N GLY A 34 2.40 1.35 -2.70
CA GLY A 34 1.45 2.18 -3.42
C GLY A 34 0.13 1.44 -3.52
N ILE A 35 -0.95 2.19 -3.61
CA ILE A 35 -2.29 1.64 -3.78
C ILE A 35 -2.77 1.92 -5.19
N TYR A 36 -3.24 0.88 -5.86
CA TYR A 36 -3.74 0.95 -7.21
C TYR A 36 -5.24 0.70 -7.22
N SER A 37 -5.92 1.34 -8.14
CA SER A 37 -7.35 1.14 -8.37
C SER A 37 -7.57 0.96 -9.85
N ASN A 38 -8.17 -0.15 -10.25
CA ASN A 38 -8.39 -0.51 -11.65
C ASN A 38 -7.10 -0.48 -12.48
N GLY A 39 -5.98 -0.90 -11.89
CA GLY A 39 -4.70 -0.94 -12.55
C GLY A 39 -3.97 0.39 -12.62
N LEU A 40 -4.54 1.46 -12.09
CA LEU A 40 -3.93 2.78 -12.09
C LEU A 40 -3.44 3.15 -10.70
N SER A 41 -2.27 3.76 -10.60
CA SER A 41 -1.76 4.20 -9.33
C SER A 41 -2.62 5.34 -8.78
N THR A 42 -2.72 5.39 -7.47
CA THR A 42 -3.46 6.45 -6.77
C THR A 42 -2.47 7.35 -6.04
N LYS A 43 -3.00 8.36 -5.37
CA LYS A 43 -2.17 9.26 -4.57
C LYS A 43 -1.71 8.64 -3.26
N VAL A 44 -2.31 7.51 -2.85
CA VAL A 44 -1.97 6.86 -1.59
C VAL A 44 -0.77 5.96 -1.82
N LYS A 45 0.39 6.46 -1.45
CA LYS A 45 1.65 5.75 -1.61
C LYS A 45 2.67 6.33 -0.64
N SER A 46 3.70 5.56 -0.35
CA SER A 46 4.83 6.06 0.44
C SER A 46 5.62 7.07 -0.40
N ASN A 47 6.34 7.97 0.29
CA ASN A 47 7.00 9.08 -0.37
C ASN A 47 8.02 8.66 -1.44
N ASN A 48 8.68 7.55 -1.22
CA ASN A 48 9.72 7.08 -2.13
C ASN A 48 9.27 5.95 -3.05
N TYR A 49 7.99 5.69 -3.11
CA TYR A 49 7.46 4.65 -3.99
C TYR A 49 7.59 5.07 -5.44
N LEU A 50 8.11 4.19 -6.26
CA LEU A 50 8.22 4.39 -7.72
C LEU A 50 7.40 3.31 -8.42
N GLU A 51 6.59 3.71 -9.40
CA GLU A 51 5.78 2.75 -10.16
C GLU A 51 6.66 1.80 -10.97
N VAL A 52 7.77 2.31 -11.50
CA VAL A 52 8.76 1.50 -12.21
C VAL A 52 9.98 1.41 -11.35
N GLN A 53 10.29 0.22 -10.87
CA GLN A 53 11.45 0.00 -10.00
C GLN A 53 12.03 -1.37 -10.26
N SER A 54 13.32 -1.50 -9.96
CA SER A 54 13.98 -2.81 -9.95
C SER A 54 13.73 -3.45 -8.59
N GLY A 55 13.59 -4.69 -8.51
CA GLY A 55 13.38 -5.39 -7.25
C GLY A 55 11.99 -6.02 -7.16
N PRO A 56 11.81 -6.88 -6.17
CA PRO A 56 10.58 -7.64 -6.06
C PRO A 56 9.37 -6.74 -5.79
N LYS A 57 8.26 -7.05 -6.42
CA LYS A 57 6.97 -6.45 -6.16
C LYS A 57 5.97 -7.52 -5.80
N TYR A 58 5.13 -7.21 -4.82
CA TYR A 58 4.07 -8.10 -4.41
C TYR A 58 2.76 -7.32 -4.38
N SER A 59 1.70 -7.92 -4.87
CA SER A 59 0.37 -7.30 -4.89
C SER A 59 -0.55 -8.04 -3.96
N ILE A 60 -1.31 -7.29 -3.17
CA ILE A 60 -2.32 -7.84 -2.29
C ILE A 60 -3.62 -7.13 -2.61
N PRO A 61 -4.65 -7.87 -3.06
CA PRO A 61 -5.93 -7.22 -3.36
C PRO A 61 -6.63 -6.78 -2.09
N PHE A 62 -7.30 -5.63 -2.17
CA PHE A 62 -8.16 -5.17 -1.10
C PHE A 62 -9.60 -5.50 -1.44
N PHE A 63 -10.28 -6.12 -0.47
CA PHE A 63 -11.61 -6.58 -0.60
C PHE A 63 -12.58 -5.53 -1.07
N ASN A 64 -12.49 -4.30 -0.56
CA ASN A 64 -13.44 -3.23 -0.81
C ASN A 64 -12.97 -2.21 -1.81
N ASP A 65 -11.91 -2.50 -2.54
CA ASP A 65 -11.38 -1.56 -3.52
C ASP A 65 -11.93 -1.90 -4.90
N ARG A 66 -13.16 -1.50 -5.11
CA ARG A 66 -13.85 -1.77 -6.37
C ARG A 66 -14.43 -0.51 -6.96
#